data_5f5e9b328c5b017f90373d279d609648
#
_entry.id   5f5e9b328c5b017f90373d279d609648
#
_cell.length_a   1.000
_cell.length_b   1.000
_cell.length_c   1.000
_cell.angle_alpha   90.00
_cell.angle_beta   90.00
_cell.angle_gamma   90.00
#
_symmetry.space_group_name_H-M   'P 1'
#
loop_
_entity.id
_entity.type
_entity.pdbx_description
1 polymer ?
#
loop_
_entity_poly.entity_id
_entity_poly.type
_entity_poly.pdbx_seq_one_letter_code
_entity_poly.pdbx_strand_id
1 'polypeptide(L)'
;MRRVLGILALLCLAGCSVFESSGPPASKPEANTGANYLLGAEDVLNISVWRDEQLTREVVVRPDGFVSFPLVGDVQAAGRTVQEVRADIVNRLTKFIPNPQVSVTVTKVLSYRIYVLGRVNKPGEFMVGHTADVLQALSLAGGLTPFAAENDIRIMRRVNGEQQVFPFRYGEAKKGKGLEQNILLQRGDVVMVP
;
A
#
# COMPACT_ATOMS: atom_id res chain seq x y z
N MET A 1 63.31 58.09 20.61
CA MET A 1 62.68 58.24 21.94
C MET A 1 61.40 57.44 22.01
N ARG A 2 61.31 56.62 23.09
CA ARG A 2 60.07 56.00 23.65
C ARG A 2 59.27 55.06 22.78
N ARG A 3 59.42 53.74 22.94
CA ARG A 3 58.82 52.84 23.96
C ARG A 3 57.30 52.90 24.03
N VAL A 4 56.67 51.77 23.76
CA VAL A 4 55.68 51.00 24.57
C VAL A 4 55.16 49.85 23.69
N LEU A 5 55.48 48.67 23.83
CA LEU A 5 55.05 47.55 24.62
C LEU A 5 53.53 47.40 24.77
N GLY A 6 52.93 46.39 24.20
CA GLY A 6 51.51 46.06 24.32
C GLY A 6 51.21 44.63 23.85
N ILE A 7 51.49 43.76 24.66
CA ILE A 7 50.72 42.59 25.14
C ILE A 7 49.96 41.75 24.07
N LEU A 8 50.49 40.60 23.86
CA LEU A 8 49.97 39.37 23.26
C LEU A 8 48.79 38.83 24.11
N ALA A 9 47.59 38.81 23.52
CA ALA A 9 46.46 38.07 24.07
C ALA A 9 46.12 36.89 23.17
N LEU A 10 46.57 35.74 23.57
CA LEU A 10 46.28 34.44 22.95
C LEU A 10 44.87 34.00 23.39
N LEU A 11 43.89 34.06 22.48
CA LEU A 11 42.55 33.51 22.72
C LEU A 11 42.44 32.15 22.01
N CYS A 12 42.56 31.09 22.80
CA CYS A 12 42.23 29.72 22.37
C CYS A 12 40.71 29.61 22.25
N LEU A 13 40.18 29.64 21.04
CA LEU A 13 38.81 29.19 20.75
C LEU A 13 38.82 27.69 20.57
N ALA A 14 38.35 26.95 21.59
CA ALA A 14 38.02 25.55 21.51
C ALA A 14 36.80 25.40 20.55
N GLY A 15 37.05 24.96 19.33
CA GLY A 15 36.00 24.57 18.39
C GLY A 15 35.39 23.24 18.83
N CYS A 16 34.16 23.28 19.38
CA CYS A 16 33.31 22.11 19.47
C CYS A 16 32.87 21.74 18.04
N SER A 17 33.51 20.73 17.45
CA SER A 17 33.01 20.07 16.27
C SER A 17 31.76 19.29 16.65
N VAL A 18 30.59 19.86 16.35
CA VAL A 18 29.32 19.12 16.33
C VAL A 18 29.42 18.09 15.22
N PHE A 19 29.53 16.83 15.61
CA PHE A 19 29.46 15.69 14.69
C PHE A 19 27.99 15.58 14.25
N GLU A 20 27.63 16.26 13.18
CA GLU A 20 26.35 16.09 12.49
C GLU A 20 26.35 14.70 11.84
N SER A 21 25.69 13.77 12.49
CA SER A 21 25.37 12.46 11.91
C SER A 21 24.36 12.71 10.77
N SER A 22 24.88 12.94 9.57
CA SER A 22 24.07 12.94 8.35
C SER A 22 23.65 11.51 8.02
N GLY A 23 22.55 11.06 8.62
CA GLY A 23 21.80 9.93 8.10
C GLY A 23 21.35 10.22 6.66
N PRO A 24 21.21 9.21 5.80
CA PRO A 24 20.70 9.42 4.45
C PRO A 24 19.37 10.17 4.54
N PRO A 25 19.11 11.16 3.65
CA PRO A 25 17.86 11.91 3.68
C PRO A 25 16.73 10.91 3.58
N ALA A 26 15.80 10.95 4.55
CA ALA A 26 14.59 10.17 4.49
C ALA A 26 13.90 10.55 3.17
N SER A 27 13.85 9.60 2.24
CA SER A 27 13.07 9.74 1.03
C SER A 27 11.65 10.11 1.48
N LYS A 28 11.14 11.26 1.00
CA LYS A 28 9.73 11.61 1.20
C LYS A 28 8.91 10.36 0.89
N PRO A 29 7.97 9.96 1.77
CA PRO A 29 7.03 8.92 1.40
C PRO A 29 6.37 9.42 0.11
N GLU A 30 6.60 8.75 -1.01
CA GLU A 30 5.76 8.92 -2.17
C GLU A 30 4.36 8.63 -1.67
N ALA A 31 3.53 9.66 -1.53
CA ALA A 31 2.13 9.52 -1.27
C ALA A 31 1.63 8.59 -2.37
N ASN A 32 1.32 7.37 -2.00
CA ASN A 32 0.73 6.38 -2.88
C ASN A 32 -0.65 6.96 -3.23
N THR A 33 -0.62 7.89 -4.19
CA THR A 33 -1.81 8.51 -4.72
C THR A 33 -2.63 7.36 -5.28
N GLY A 34 -3.88 7.22 -4.87
CA GLY A 34 -4.78 6.13 -5.25
C GLY A 34 -4.97 5.92 -6.76
N ALA A 35 -4.13 6.57 -7.58
CA ALA A 35 -3.99 6.41 -9.01
C ALA A 35 -3.60 4.97 -9.43
N ASN A 36 -2.99 4.20 -8.56
CA ASN A 36 -2.53 2.83 -8.85
C ASN A 36 -3.37 1.74 -8.18
N TYR A 37 -4.41 2.11 -7.41
CA TYR A 37 -5.30 1.11 -6.82
C TYR A 37 -6.20 0.52 -7.91
N LEU A 38 -6.09 -0.78 -8.10
CA LEU A 38 -6.99 -1.54 -8.96
C LEU A 38 -8.12 -2.12 -8.12
N LEU A 39 -9.34 -1.83 -8.50
CA LEU A 39 -10.54 -2.35 -7.86
C LEU A 39 -10.56 -3.89 -7.90
N GLY A 40 -11.13 -4.49 -6.89
CA GLY A 40 -11.31 -5.94 -6.81
C GLY A 40 -12.71 -6.32 -6.41
N ALA A 41 -13.03 -7.60 -6.52
CA ALA A 41 -14.29 -8.13 -6.03
C ALA A 41 -14.46 -7.84 -4.53
N GLU A 42 -15.69 -7.56 -4.11
CA GLU A 42 -16.11 -7.16 -2.76
C GLU A 42 -15.79 -5.71 -2.37
N ASP A 43 -14.99 -4.96 -3.13
CA ASP A 43 -14.82 -3.54 -2.87
C ASP A 43 -16.16 -2.80 -2.93
N VAL A 44 -16.34 -1.83 -2.05
CA VAL A 44 -17.55 -1.02 -2.01
C VAL A 44 -17.25 0.36 -2.58
N LEU A 45 -18.00 0.75 -3.60
CA LEU A 45 -17.88 2.04 -4.27
C LEU A 45 -19.12 2.89 -3.95
N ASN A 46 -18.91 4.16 -3.67
CA ASN A 46 -19.96 5.16 -3.74
C ASN A 46 -19.88 5.85 -5.10
N ILE A 47 -20.95 5.72 -5.89
CA ILE A 47 -21.10 6.39 -7.17
C ILE A 47 -22.15 7.48 -7.00
N SER A 48 -21.78 8.73 -7.24
CA SER A 48 -22.70 9.86 -7.14
C SER A 48 -22.77 10.64 -8.44
N VAL A 49 -23.99 11.02 -8.83
CA VAL A 49 -24.26 11.85 -9.99
C VAL A 49 -24.78 13.20 -9.50
N TRP A 50 -24.11 14.28 -9.92
CA TRP A 50 -24.47 15.63 -9.47
C TRP A 50 -25.92 15.96 -9.78
N ARG A 51 -26.66 16.43 -8.77
CA ARG A 51 -28.10 16.78 -8.82
C ARG A 51 -29.04 15.62 -9.13
N ASP A 52 -28.60 14.37 -8.97
CA ASP A 52 -29.44 13.20 -9.15
C ASP A 52 -29.25 12.22 -7.97
N GLU A 53 -30.14 12.35 -6.97
CA GLU A 53 -30.10 11.48 -5.79
C GLU A 53 -30.51 10.04 -6.11
N GLN A 54 -31.33 9.83 -7.15
CA GLN A 54 -31.76 8.48 -7.56
C GLN A 54 -30.60 7.66 -8.15
N LEU A 55 -29.63 8.34 -8.73
CA LEU A 55 -28.41 7.74 -9.27
C LEU A 55 -27.23 7.77 -8.27
N THR A 56 -27.43 8.30 -7.06
CA THR A 56 -26.38 8.32 -6.03
C THR A 56 -26.57 7.15 -5.08
N ARG A 57 -25.60 6.18 -5.10
CA ARG A 57 -25.68 4.98 -4.28
C ARG A 57 -24.33 4.29 -4.05
N GLU A 58 -24.30 3.48 -3.00
CA GLU A 58 -23.24 2.50 -2.83
C GLU A 58 -23.51 1.26 -3.69
N VAL A 59 -22.45 0.76 -4.33
CA VAL A 59 -22.45 -0.48 -5.10
C VAL A 59 -21.26 -1.34 -4.70
N VAL A 60 -21.45 -2.65 -4.72
CA VAL A 60 -20.39 -3.63 -4.42
C VAL A 60 -19.87 -4.18 -5.74
N VAL A 61 -18.55 -4.30 -5.87
CA VAL A 61 -17.95 -5.03 -6.97
C VAL A 61 -18.24 -6.52 -6.78
N ARG A 62 -19.03 -7.07 -7.70
CA ARG A 62 -19.48 -8.46 -7.65
C ARG A 62 -18.29 -9.44 -7.87
N PRO A 63 -18.42 -10.72 -7.48
CA PRO A 63 -17.38 -11.73 -7.72
C PRO A 63 -16.99 -11.91 -9.20
N ASP A 64 -17.89 -11.60 -10.14
CA ASP A 64 -17.61 -11.60 -11.58
C ASP A 64 -16.84 -10.35 -12.05
N GLY A 65 -16.53 -9.42 -11.12
CA GLY A 65 -15.76 -8.21 -11.38
C GLY A 65 -16.56 -7.02 -11.90
N PHE A 66 -17.90 -7.11 -11.97
CA PHE A 66 -18.74 -6.01 -12.45
C PHE A 66 -19.44 -5.29 -11.31
N VAL A 67 -19.82 -4.04 -11.56
CA VAL A 67 -20.78 -3.28 -10.75
C VAL A 67 -22.02 -3.02 -11.59
N SER A 68 -23.22 -3.16 -11.00
CA SER A 68 -24.48 -2.82 -11.66
C SER A 68 -24.89 -1.41 -11.28
N PHE A 69 -25.07 -0.55 -12.29
CA PHE A 69 -25.45 0.84 -12.05
C PHE A 69 -26.70 1.22 -12.88
N PRO A 70 -27.65 1.97 -12.33
CA PRO A 70 -28.90 2.32 -13.05
C PRO A 70 -28.63 3.00 -14.38
N LEU A 71 -29.49 2.77 -15.36
CA LEU A 71 -29.41 3.27 -16.74
C LEU A 71 -28.19 2.72 -17.55
N VAL A 72 -27.08 2.46 -16.89
CA VAL A 72 -25.79 2.06 -17.51
C VAL A 72 -25.67 0.53 -17.62
N GLY A 73 -26.34 -0.18 -16.71
CA GLY A 73 -26.23 -1.64 -16.61
C GLY A 73 -24.91 -2.06 -15.92
N ASP A 74 -24.37 -3.19 -16.37
CA ASP A 74 -23.13 -3.76 -15.82
C ASP A 74 -21.90 -3.07 -16.40
N VAL A 75 -21.02 -2.62 -15.48
CA VAL A 75 -19.74 -1.96 -15.77
C VAL A 75 -18.62 -2.77 -15.16
N GLN A 76 -17.64 -3.14 -15.94
CA GLN A 76 -16.46 -3.83 -15.41
C GLN A 76 -15.68 -2.90 -14.48
N ALA A 77 -15.43 -3.36 -13.28
CA ALA A 77 -14.73 -2.62 -12.24
C ALA A 77 -13.44 -3.33 -11.80
N ALA A 78 -13.48 -4.65 -11.58
CA ALA A 78 -12.29 -5.39 -11.15
C ALA A 78 -11.14 -5.29 -12.17
N GLY A 79 -9.93 -5.05 -11.63
CA GLY A 79 -8.72 -4.87 -12.44
C GLY A 79 -8.59 -3.48 -13.08
N ARG A 80 -9.53 -2.57 -12.82
CA ARG A 80 -9.51 -1.19 -13.34
C ARG A 80 -9.34 -0.18 -12.20
N THR A 81 -8.85 0.98 -12.53
CA THR A 81 -8.78 2.13 -11.62
C THR A 81 -10.16 2.79 -11.45
N VAL A 82 -10.34 3.53 -10.37
CA VAL A 82 -11.55 4.33 -10.14
C VAL A 82 -11.81 5.31 -11.29
N GLN A 83 -10.75 5.90 -11.85
CA GLN A 83 -10.83 6.84 -12.96
C GLN A 83 -11.37 6.19 -14.24
N GLU A 84 -10.92 4.97 -14.56
CA GLU A 84 -11.38 4.24 -15.73
C GLU A 84 -12.85 3.82 -15.60
N VAL A 85 -13.25 3.37 -14.41
CA VAL A 85 -14.66 3.02 -14.14
C VAL A 85 -15.55 4.28 -14.23
N ARG A 86 -15.11 5.39 -13.65
CA ARG A 86 -15.82 6.67 -13.75
C ARG A 86 -15.98 7.10 -15.20
N ALA A 87 -14.92 7.03 -16.01
CA ALA A 87 -14.97 7.41 -17.42
C ALA A 87 -15.97 6.56 -18.22
N ASP A 88 -16.01 5.25 -17.97
CA ASP A 88 -16.95 4.34 -18.61
C ASP A 88 -18.41 4.67 -18.22
N ILE A 89 -18.67 4.92 -16.94
CA ILE A 89 -20.00 5.32 -16.45
C ILE A 89 -20.44 6.63 -17.11
N VAL A 90 -19.57 7.67 -17.13
CA VAL A 90 -19.86 8.95 -17.76
C VAL A 90 -20.23 8.75 -19.23
N ASN A 91 -19.41 7.99 -19.96
CA ASN A 91 -19.60 7.74 -21.37
C ASN A 91 -20.94 7.06 -21.69
N ARG A 92 -21.36 6.11 -20.85
CA ARG A 92 -22.66 5.42 -21.02
C ARG A 92 -23.84 6.27 -20.58
N LEU A 93 -23.69 7.08 -19.50
CA LEU A 93 -24.74 7.98 -19.01
C LEU A 93 -25.06 9.12 -19.96
N THR A 94 -24.14 9.56 -20.81
CA THR A 94 -24.37 10.64 -21.80
C THR A 94 -25.53 10.35 -22.75
N LYS A 95 -25.91 9.06 -22.91
CA LYS A 95 -27.08 8.66 -23.71
C LYS A 95 -28.43 9.03 -23.05
N PHE A 96 -28.42 9.26 -21.72
CA PHE A 96 -29.62 9.48 -20.91
C PHE A 96 -29.60 10.88 -20.27
N ILE A 97 -28.44 11.39 -19.92
CA ILE A 97 -28.26 12.66 -19.22
C ILE A 97 -27.18 13.49 -19.95
N PRO A 98 -27.50 14.73 -20.36
CA PRO A 98 -26.53 15.61 -20.99
C PRO A 98 -25.48 16.04 -19.98
N ASN A 99 -24.19 15.90 -20.30
CA ASN A 99 -23.03 16.31 -19.50
C ASN A 99 -23.08 15.80 -18.04
N PRO A 100 -23.19 14.49 -17.77
CA PRO A 100 -23.32 13.95 -16.43
C PRO A 100 -22.01 14.19 -15.64
N GLN A 101 -22.13 14.78 -14.45
CA GLN A 101 -21.01 14.93 -13.54
C GLN A 101 -21.04 13.75 -12.54
N VAL A 102 -20.13 12.80 -12.73
CA VAL A 102 -20.06 11.57 -11.92
C VAL A 102 -18.83 11.60 -11.03
N SER A 103 -19.01 11.25 -9.76
CA SER A 103 -17.93 10.96 -8.82
C SER A 103 -17.99 9.48 -8.45
N VAL A 104 -16.84 8.83 -8.40
CA VAL A 104 -16.69 7.44 -7.94
C VAL A 104 -15.63 7.44 -6.82
N THR A 105 -16.02 6.94 -5.65
CA THR A 105 -15.15 6.87 -4.47
C THR A 105 -15.18 5.46 -3.91
N VAL A 106 -14.02 4.91 -3.53
CA VAL A 106 -13.96 3.65 -2.78
C VAL A 106 -14.27 3.94 -1.32
N THR A 107 -15.36 3.39 -0.79
CA THR A 107 -15.76 3.55 0.62
C THR A 107 -15.21 2.43 1.50
N LYS A 108 -15.05 1.21 0.93
CA LYS A 108 -14.45 0.08 1.64
C LYS A 108 -13.55 -0.71 0.68
N VAL A 109 -12.30 -0.93 1.11
CA VAL A 109 -11.33 -1.79 0.42
C VAL A 109 -11.40 -3.18 1.08
N LEU A 110 -12.15 -4.10 0.50
CA LEU A 110 -12.34 -5.45 1.04
C LEU A 110 -11.65 -6.52 0.18
N SER A 111 -11.26 -6.16 -1.04
CA SER A 111 -10.61 -7.08 -1.97
C SER A 111 -9.13 -7.33 -1.65
N TYR A 112 -8.49 -6.46 -0.86
CA TYR A 112 -7.06 -6.57 -0.59
C TYR A 112 -6.81 -7.44 0.65
N ARG A 113 -6.83 -8.76 0.45
CA ARG A 113 -6.60 -9.78 1.49
C ARG A 113 -5.28 -10.48 1.26
N ILE A 114 -4.57 -10.73 2.35
CA ILE A 114 -3.38 -11.57 2.41
C ILE A 114 -3.58 -12.65 3.47
N TYR A 115 -2.87 -13.73 3.34
CA TYR A 115 -2.93 -14.85 4.27
C TYR A 115 -1.56 -15.07 4.90
N VAL A 116 -1.54 -15.23 6.21
CA VAL A 116 -0.30 -15.59 6.94
C VAL A 116 -0.52 -16.89 7.67
N LEU A 117 0.29 -17.90 7.35
CA LEU A 117 0.14 -19.25 7.85
C LEU A 117 1.43 -19.74 8.52
N GLY A 118 1.29 -20.73 9.39
CA GLY A 118 2.41 -21.42 10.02
C GLY A 118 2.78 -20.84 11.38
N ARG A 119 4.07 -20.76 11.68
CA ARG A 119 4.59 -20.44 13.02
C ARG A 119 4.66 -18.94 13.30
N VAL A 120 3.50 -18.28 13.23
CA VAL A 120 3.26 -16.91 13.67
C VAL A 120 2.31 -16.91 14.88
N ASN A 121 2.30 -15.81 15.64
CA ASN A 121 1.45 -15.74 16.84
C ASN A 121 -0.05 -15.69 16.51
N LYS A 122 -0.44 -15.12 15.36
CA LYS A 122 -1.82 -14.99 14.90
C LYS A 122 -1.90 -15.38 13.42
N PRO A 123 -1.93 -16.68 13.09
CA PRO A 123 -2.15 -17.09 11.71
C PRO A 123 -3.59 -16.77 11.28
N GLY A 124 -3.78 -16.44 10.01
CA GLY A 124 -5.11 -16.13 9.48
C GLY A 124 -5.11 -15.27 8.23
N GLU A 125 -6.30 -14.81 7.90
CA GLU A 125 -6.57 -13.84 6.85
C GLU A 125 -6.49 -12.42 7.40
N PHE A 126 -5.83 -11.54 6.66
CA PHE A 126 -5.71 -10.12 7.01
C PHE A 126 -6.20 -9.24 5.86
N MET A 127 -7.19 -8.41 6.13
CA MET A 127 -7.59 -7.33 5.24
C MET A 127 -6.66 -6.15 5.45
N VAL A 128 -5.92 -5.80 4.42
CA VAL A 128 -5.03 -4.65 4.43
C VAL A 128 -5.60 -3.59 3.49
N GLY A 129 -6.09 -2.49 4.03
CA GLY A 129 -6.72 -1.41 3.25
C GLY A 129 -5.76 -0.64 2.33
N HIS A 130 -4.49 -1.06 2.27
CA HIS A 130 -3.41 -0.48 1.48
C HIS A 130 -2.40 -1.56 1.11
N THR A 131 -1.44 -1.22 0.25
CA THR A 131 -0.31 -2.12 -0.02
C THR A 131 0.48 -2.38 1.25
N ALA A 132 0.74 -3.65 1.56
CA ALA A 132 1.56 -4.07 2.67
C ALA A 132 2.76 -4.88 2.15
N ASP A 133 3.89 -4.78 2.82
CA ASP A 133 5.06 -5.61 2.57
C ASP A 133 5.09 -6.84 3.49
N VAL A 134 6.09 -7.72 3.31
CA VAL A 134 6.21 -8.97 4.08
C VAL A 134 6.39 -8.68 5.57
N LEU A 135 7.21 -7.69 5.94
CA LEU A 135 7.44 -7.33 7.36
C LEU A 135 6.17 -6.80 8.01
N GLN A 136 5.39 -5.99 7.28
CA GLN A 136 4.10 -5.49 7.75
C GLN A 136 3.10 -6.64 7.96
N ALA A 137 3.05 -7.60 7.02
CA ALA A 137 2.20 -8.78 7.15
C ALA A 137 2.56 -9.63 8.37
N LEU A 138 3.86 -9.86 8.60
CA LEU A 138 4.33 -10.57 9.79
C LEU A 138 4.01 -9.80 11.08
N SER A 139 4.08 -8.47 11.05
CA SER A 139 3.68 -7.63 12.18
C SER A 139 2.18 -7.75 12.48
N LEU A 140 1.32 -7.75 11.46
CA LEU A 140 -0.13 -7.98 11.62
C LEU A 140 -0.42 -9.36 12.23
N ALA A 141 0.36 -10.37 11.85
CA ALA A 141 0.29 -11.72 12.41
C ALA A 141 0.89 -11.83 13.84
N GLY A 142 1.27 -10.70 14.45
CA GLY A 142 1.84 -10.65 15.81
C GLY A 142 3.27 -11.15 15.91
N GLY A 143 3.99 -11.22 14.78
CA GLY A 143 5.37 -11.68 14.70
C GLY A 143 5.51 -13.20 14.68
N LEU A 144 6.77 -13.65 14.60
CA LEU A 144 7.14 -15.06 14.56
C LEU A 144 7.08 -15.70 15.95
N THR A 145 6.74 -16.98 16.01
CA THR A 145 6.91 -17.77 17.24
C THR A 145 8.39 -18.12 17.46
N PRO A 146 8.80 -18.52 18.69
CA PRO A 146 10.18 -18.95 18.95
C PRO A 146 10.63 -20.18 18.15
N PHE A 147 9.69 -20.92 17.60
CA PHE A 147 9.95 -22.17 16.85
C PHE A 147 9.92 -21.95 15.33
N ALA A 148 9.76 -20.72 14.86
CA ALA A 148 9.69 -20.43 13.45
C ALA A 148 11.06 -20.54 12.78
N ALA A 149 11.09 -21.13 11.58
CA ALA A 149 12.28 -21.11 10.72
C ALA A 149 12.39 -19.74 10.03
N GLU A 150 12.90 -18.74 10.78
CA GLU A 150 12.87 -17.32 10.39
C GLU A 150 13.54 -17.00 9.04
N ASN A 151 14.41 -17.88 8.54
CA ASN A 151 15.11 -17.68 7.28
C ASN A 151 14.59 -18.56 6.12
N ASP A 152 13.47 -19.26 6.34
CA ASP A 152 12.87 -20.14 5.34
C ASP A 152 11.39 -19.75 5.04
N ILE A 153 11.06 -18.48 5.26
CA ILE A 153 9.73 -17.94 4.97
C ILE A 153 9.54 -17.87 3.46
N ARG A 154 8.32 -18.16 3.00
CA ARG A 154 7.98 -18.19 1.57
C ARG A 154 6.72 -17.41 1.33
N ILE A 155 6.75 -16.54 0.33
CA ILE A 155 5.57 -15.86 -0.18
C ILE A 155 5.10 -16.61 -1.43
N MET A 156 3.89 -17.12 -1.39
CA MET A 156 3.27 -17.82 -2.51
C MET A 156 2.26 -16.88 -3.18
N ARG A 157 2.47 -16.62 -4.45
CA ARG A 157 1.62 -15.77 -5.29
C ARG A 157 1.12 -16.55 -6.49
N ARG A 158 -0.15 -16.37 -6.82
CA ARG A 158 -0.72 -16.94 -8.05
C ARG A 158 -0.74 -15.88 -9.15
N VAL A 159 0.00 -16.12 -10.23
CA VAL A 159 0.08 -15.23 -11.40
C VAL A 159 -0.36 -16.03 -12.62
N ASN A 160 -1.40 -15.59 -13.31
CA ASN A 160 -1.94 -16.26 -14.51
C ASN A 160 -2.24 -17.75 -14.34
N GLY A 161 -2.66 -18.16 -13.13
CA GLY A 161 -2.96 -19.56 -12.81
C GLY A 161 -1.75 -20.36 -12.29
N GLU A 162 -0.53 -19.89 -12.48
CA GLU A 162 0.69 -20.52 -11.98
C GLU A 162 1.06 -19.99 -10.59
N GLN A 163 1.66 -20.85 -9.77
CA GLN A 163 2.11 -20.49 -8.45
C GLN A 163 3.59 -20.11 -8.47
N GLN A 164 3.89 -18.88 -8.09
CA GLN A 164 5.25 -18.36 -7.90
C GLN A 164 5.59 -18.35 -6.41
N VAL A 165 6.85 -18.64 -6.08
CA VAL A 165 7.33 -18.66 -4.69
C VAL A 165 8.50 -17.70 -4.56
N PHE A 166 8.39 -16.74 -3.63
CA PHE A 166 9.43 -15.78 -3.30
C PHE A 166 9.99 -16.11 -1.91
N PRO A 167 11.30 -16.36 -1.77
CA PRO A 167 11.91 -16.60 -0.47
C PRO A 167 12.02 -15.29 0.32
N PHE A 168 11.92 -15.38 1.65
CA PHE A 168 12.14 -14.26 2.55
C PHE A 168 12.91 -14.72 3.81
N ARG A 169 14.01 -14.06 4.09
CA ARG A 169 14.90 -14.33 5.23
C ARG A 169 14.76 -13.24 6.28
N TYR A 170 13.86 -13.48 7.23
CA TYR A 170 13.58 -12.51 8.28
C TYR A 170 14.81 -12.17 9.12
N GLY A 171 15.68 -13.15 9.42
CA GLY A 171 16.90 -12.97 10.19
C GLY A 171 17.92 -12.03 9.51
N GLU A 172 17.89 -11.91 8.20
CA GLU A 172 18.69 -10.93 7.45
C GLU A 172 18.00 -9.56 7.44
N ALA A 173 16.70 -9.54 7.16
CA ALA A 173 15.91 -8.31 7.08
C ALA A 173 15.92 -7.53 8.40
N LYS A 174 15.80 -8.20 9.57
CA LYS A 174 15.89 -7.55 10.88
C LYS A 174 17.24 -6.93 11.18
N LYS A 175 18.31 -7.29 10.45
CA LYS A 175 19.65 -6.71 10.51
C LYS A 175 19.88 -5.63 9.45
N GLY A 176 18.84 -5.26 8.71
CA GLY A 176 18.91 -4.31 7.60
C GLY A 176 19.60 -4.85 6.35
N LYS A 177 19.71 -6.19 6.20
CA LYS A 177 20.31 -6.86 5.05
C LYS A 177 19.25 -7.54 4.19
N GLY A 178 19.50 -7.68 2.89
CA GLY A 178 18.58 -8.37 1.99
C GLY A 178 17.17 -7.73 1.93
N LEU A 179 17.06 -6.40 2.06
CA LEU A 179 15.78 -5.71 2.10
C LEU A 179 15.02 -5.77 0.77
N GLU A 180 15.67 -6.11 -0.33
CA GLU A 180 15.05 -6.38 -1.63
C GLU A 180 14.07 -7.57 -1.60
N GLN A 181 14.21 -8.47 -0.61
CA GLN A 181 13.28 -9.57 -0.37
C GLN A 181 11.95 -9.10 0.27
N ASN A 182 11.94 -7.90 0.86
CA ASN A 182 10.74 -7.32 1.49
C ASN A 182 9.81 -6.76 0.42
N ILE A 183 9.29 -7.65 -0.42
CA ILE A 183 8.43 -7.29 -1.55
C ILE A 183 7.06 -6.79 -1.07
N LEU A 184 6.43 -5.95 -1.89
CA LEU A 184 5.02 -5.60 -1.72
C LEU A 184 4.16 -6.83 -2.01
N LEU A 185 3.32 -7.15 -1.05
CA LEU A 185 2.35 -8.23 -1.19
C LEU A 185 1.22 -7.79 -2.13
N GLN A 186 0.65 -8.75 -2.81
CA GLN A 186 -0.53 -8.57 -3.66
C GLN A 186 -1.73 -9.28 -3.03
N ARG A 187 -2.93 -8.92 -3.50
CA ARG A 187 -4.14 -9.62 -3.05
C ARG A 187 -4.03 -11.12 -3.33
N GLY A 188 -4.40 -11.92 -2.34
CA GLY A 188 -4.33 -13.37 -2.43
C GLY A 188 -2.97 -13.99 -2.13
N ASP A 189 -1.94 -13.19 -1.84
CA ASP A 189 -0.65 -13.72 -1.43
C ASP A 189 -0.75 -14.48 -0.10
N VAL A 190 0.00 -15.57 -0.03
CA VAL A 190 0.13 -16.39 1.17
C VAL A 190 1.55 -16.32 1.69
N VAL A 191 1.72 -15.80 2.91
CA VAL A 191 3.00 -15.80 3.62
C VAL A 191 3.05 -17.05 4.49
N MET A 192 3.91 -18.02 4.13
CA MET A 192 4.09 -19.29 4.84
C MET A 192 5.34 -19.20 5.72
N VAL A 193 5.17 -19.42 7.01
CA VAL A 193 6.23 -19.46 8.03
C VAL A 193 6.37 -20.88 8.55
N PRO A 194 7.42 -21.63 8.17
CA PRO A 194 7.66 -23.00 8.65
C PRO A 194 8.02 -23.08 10.13
#